data_8cbe15b0ad0891954e9caeb6bf02ae59
#
_entry.id   8cbe15b0ad0891954e9caeb6bf02ae59
#
_cell.length_a   1.000
_cell.length_b   1.000
_cell.length_c   1.000
_cell.angle_alpha   90.00
_cell.angle_beta   90.00
_cell.angle_gamma   90.00
#
_symmetry.space_group_name_H-M   'P 1'
#
loop_
_entity.id
_entity.type
_entity.pdbx_description
1 polymer ?
#
loop_
_entity_poly.entity_id
_entity_poly.type
_entity_poly.pdbx_seq_one_letter_code
_entity_poly.pdbx_strand_id
1 'polypeptide(L)'
;PISLAVAKASALNQNLELFQYLNNDNHYILPVPMMNILNGGMHADNDIDIQEFMIRPNSADSFSHALQMGTEVFHCLKDILKNKHLSTNVGDEGGFAPNLKANNEAIEMVLLAIEKAGYIVGDDISICLDAAASEFYNKDTNLYHIDSCQLNSMEMVDFWSQLVSKYPIVSIEDGLDEDDWIGWGALN
;
A
#
# COMPACT_ATOMS: atom_id res chain seq x y z
N PRO A 1 14.42 11.59 16.48
CA PRO A 1 14.37 13.06 16.60
C PRO A 1 15.75 13.71 16.59
N ILE A 2 16.75 13.19 17.33
CA ILE A 2 18.07 13.82 17.43
C ILE A 2 18.81 13.85 16.11
N SER A 3 18.90 12.74 15.37
CA SER A 3 19.57 12.67 14.05
C SER A 3 18.96 13.64 13.04
N LEU A 4 17.62 13.75 13.02
CA LEU A 4 16.92 14.69 12.15
C LEU A 4 17.20 16.16 12.56
N ALA A 5 17.23 16.45 13.84
CA ALA A 5 17.57 17.79 14.35
C ALA A 5 19.01 18.18 13.97
N VAL A 6 19.98 17.27 14.12
CA VAL A 6 21.37 17.50 13.70
C VAL A 6 21.47 17.71 12.20
N ALA A 7 20.81 16.88 11.38
CA ALA A 7 20.80 17.03 9.92
C ALA A 7 20.24 18.38 9.49
N LYS A 8 19.10 18.81 10.09
CA LYS A 8 18.51 20.12 9.81
C LYS A 8 19.42 21.28 10.23
N ALA A 9 20.01 21.21 11.41
CA ALA A 9 20.93 22.25 11.89
C ALA A 9 22.18 22.36 10.99
N SER A 10 22.71 21.23 10.53
CA SER A 10 23.86 21.18 9.63
C SER A 10 23.55 21.75 8.25
N ALA A 11 22.37 21.43 7.71
CA ALA A 11 21.89 22.00 6.44
C ALA A 11 21.77 23.52 6.53
N LEU A 12 21.12 24.02 7.59
CA LEU A 12 20.96 25.46 7.84
C LEU A 12 22.33 26.18 7.99
N ASN A 13 23.29 25.56 8.68
CA ASN A 13 24.63 26.13 8.84
C ASN A 13 25.39 26.24 7.51
N GLN A 14 25.05 25.41 6.52
CA GLN A 14 25.64 25.42 5.20
C GLN A 14 24.79 26.19 4.16
N ASN A 15 23.68 26.81 4.56
CA ASN A 15 22.71 27.46 3.69
C ASN A 15 22.20 26.52 2.56
N LEU A 16 21.99 25.25 2.91
CA LEU A 16 21.43 24.22 2.02
C LEU A 16 20.02 23.81 2.48
N GLU A 17 19.20 23.41 1.51
CA GLU A 17 17.98 22.66 1.83
C GLU A 17 18.37 21.27 2.39
N LEU A 18 17.49 20.68 3.23
CA LEU A 18 17.81 19.41 3.88
C LEU A 18 18.11 18.28 2.86
N PHE A 19 17.34 18.19 1.78
CA PHE A 19 17.56 17.20 0.72
C PHE A 19 18.92 17.38 0.01
N GLN A 20 19.37 18.62 -0.16
CA GLN A 20 20.69 18.92 -0.72
C GLN A 20 21.81 18.51 0.23
N TYR A 21 21.65 18.76 1.52
CA TYR A 21 22.60 18.36 2.56
C TYR A 21 22.74 16.84 2.67
N LEU A 22 21.64 16.09 2.51
CA LEU A 22 21.63 14.63 2.62
C LEU A 22 22.12 13.90 1.37
N ASN A 23 22.18 14.58 0.23
CA ASN A 23 22.62 14.00 -1.05
C ASN A 23 24.04 14.47 -1.40
N ASN A 24 24.91 13.52 -1.73
CA ASN A 24 26.33 13.78 -2.02
C ASN A 24 26.64 13.99 -3.51
N ASP A 25 25.72 13.67 -4.42
CA ASP A 25 25.99 13.65 -5.86
C ASP A 25 25.19 14.68 -6.68
N ASN A 26 24.37 15.50 -6.03
CA ASN A 26 23.52 16.53 -6.66
C ASN A 26 22.54 15.99 -7.73
N HIS A 27 22.29 14.68 -7.73
CA HIS A 27 21.27 14.06 -8.57
C HIS A 27 20.05 13.72 -7.74
N TYR A 28 18.93 14.40 -8.02
CA TYR A 28 17.68 14.27 -7.24
C TYR A 28 16.60 13.60 -8.08
N ILE A 29 16.01 12.55 -7.55
CA ILE A 29 14.90 11.83 -8.18
C ILE A 29 13.73 11.85 -7.22
N LEU A 30 12.58 12.34 -7.69
CA LEU A 30 11.32 12.15 -6.96
C LEU A 30 10.87 10.70 -7.10
N PRO A 31 10.50 10.02 -6.00
CA PRO A 31 9.98 8.67 -6.09
C PRO A 31 8.63 8.65 -6.79
N VAL A 32 8.30 7.51 -7.41
CA VAL A 32 6.92 7.26 -7.87
C VAL A 32 6.02 7.18 -6.62
N PRO A 33 4.95 7.96 -6.54
CA PRO A 33 4.07 7.93 -5.36
C PRO A 33 3.29 6.63 -5.28
N MET A 34 3.20 6.05 -4.09
CA MET A 34 2.20 5.05 -3.73
C MET A 34 1.05 5.78 -3.03
N MET A 35 -0.17 5.57 -3.52
CA MET A 35 -1.35 6.31 -3.05
C MET A 35 -2.37 5.33 -2.52
N ASN A 36 -2.68 5.40 -1.22
CA ASN A 36 -3.74 4.61 -0.61
C ASN A 36 -5.12 5.05 -1.11
N ILE A 37 -5.89 4.14 -1.70
CA ILE A 37 -7.22 4.43 -2.26
C ILE A 37 -8.34 3.59 -1.66
N LEU A 38 -8.00 2.49 -0.94
CA LEU A 38 -8.96 1.64 -0.25
C LEU A 38 -8.35 1.11 1.04
N ASN A 39 -9.12 1.13 2.13
CA ASN A 39 -8.71 0.74 3.48
C ASN A 39 -9.41 -0.52 3.96
N GLY A 40 -8.67 -1.31 4.74
CA GLY A 40 -9.16 -2.36 5.61
C GLY A 40 -8.45 -2.33 6.97
N GLY A 41 -8.37 -3.46 7.64
CA GLY A 41 -7.66 -3.61 8.91
C GLY A 41 -8.04 -2.55 9.94
N MET A 42 -7.04 -2.03 10.65
CA MET A 42 -7.26 -0.99 11.68
C MET A 42 -7.69 0.36 11.11
N HIS A 43 -7.54 0.59 9.81
CA HIS A 43 -7.92 1.84 9.14
C HIS A 43 -9.40 1.89 8.70
N ALA A 44 -10.16 0.80 8.87
CA ALA A 44 -11.56 0.71 8.48
C ALA A 44 -12.37 -0.22 9.38
N ASP A 45 -13.63 0.11 9.63
CA ASP A 45 -14.59 -0.78 10.32
C ASP A 45 -15.27 -1.67 9.25
N ASN A 46 -14.53 -2.68 8.78
CA ASN A 46 -14.98 -3.65 7.78
C ASN A 46 -14.32 -5.01 7.99
N ASP A 47 -14.64 -6.00 7.15
CA ASP A 47 -14.17 -7.39 7.26
C ASP A 47 -12.91 -7.68 6.39
N ILE A 48 -12.13 -6.65 6.03
CA ILE A 48 -10.89 -6.77 5.28
C ILE A 48 -9.71 -6.73 6.25
N ASP A 49 -8.79 -7.70 6.17
CA ASP A 49 -7.65 -7.77 7.09
C ASP A 49 -6.48 -6.88 6.67
N ILE A 50 -6.19 -6.79 5.35
CA ILE A 50 -5.12 -5.95 4.80
C ILE A 50 -5.48 -4.48 4.98
N GLN A 51 -4.55 -3.70 5.56
CA GLN A 51 -4.80 -2.34 6.03
C GLN A 51 -4.92 -1.32 4.90
N GLU A 52 -4.03 -1.40 3.87
CA GLU A 52 -4.04 -0.44 2.76
C GLU A 52 -3.88 -1.12 1.40
N PHE A 53 -4.71 -0.66 0.45
CA PHE A 53 -4.62 -1.02 -0.95
C PHE A 53 -4.24 0.24 -1.73
N MET A 54 -2.97 0.29 -2.13
CA MET A 54 -2.37 1.42 -2.79
C MET A 54 -2.23 1.17 -4.30
N ILE A 55 -2.19 2.27 -5.06
CA ILE A 55 -1.83 2.27 -6.48
C ILE A 55 -0.49 2.99 -6.68
N ARG A 56 0.29 2.48 -7.63
CA ARG A 56 1.57 3.06 -8.05
C ARG A 56 1.54 3.29 -9.56
N PRO A 57 1.50 4.56 -10.03
CA PRO A 57 1.53 4.92 -11.45
C PRO A 57 2.93 4.73 -12.05
N ASN A 58 3.15 3.60 -12.74
CA ASN A 58 4.47 3.21 -13.27
C ASN A 58 4.86 3.97 -14.53
N SER A 59 3.88 4.26 -15.42
CA SER A 59 4.12 4.87 -16.73
C SER A 59 4.09 6.40 -16.71
N ALA A 60 3.97 7.01 -15.53
CA ALA A 60 3.91 8.47 -15.42
C ALA A 60 5.24 9.14 -15.79
N ASP A 61 5.20 10.14 -16.67
CA ASP A 61 6.37 10.90 -17.11
C ASP A 61 6.87 11.91 -16.06
N SER A 62 6.06 12.21 -15.06
CA SER A 62 6.34 13.18 -14.00
C SER A 62 5.54 12.88 -12.75
N PHE A 63 5.97 13.45 -11.60
CA PHE A 63 5.23 13.35 -10.34
C PHE A 63 3.81 13.94 -10.46
N SER A 64 3.65 15.05 -11.16
CA SER A 64 2.32 15.66 -11.41
C SER A 64 1.42 14.75 -12.25
N HIS A 65 1.98 14.08 -13.26
CA HIS A 65 1.25 13.10 -14.06
C HIS A 65 0.87 11.89 -13.22
N ALA A 66 1.76 11.40 -12.34
CA ALA A 66 1.45 10.30 -11.42
C ALA A 66 0.28 10.66 -10.48
N LEU A 67 0.26 11.87 -9.93
CA LEU A 67 -0.86 12.35 -9.10
C LEU A 67 -2.16 12.45 -9.88
N GLN A 68 -2.11 12.89 -11.13
CA GLN A 68 -3.28 12.93 -12.01
C GLN A 68 -3.84 11.52 -12.22
N MET A 69 -3.00 10.57 -12.65
CA MET A 69 -3.41 9.17 -12.85
C MET A 69 -4.06 8.58 -11.59
N GLY A 70 -3.43 8.77 -10.42
CA GLY A 70 -3.98 8.31 -9.15
C GLY A 70 -5.32 8.93 -8.80
N THR A 71 -5.49 10.22 -9.05
CA THR A 71 -6.76 10.94 -8.82
C THR A 71 -7.88 10.43 -9.73
N GLU A 72 -7.58 10.16 -11.00
CA GLU A 72 -8.53 9.61 -11.96
C GLU A 72 -9.00 8.21 -11.54
N VAL A 73 -8.09 7.34 -11.13
CA VAL A 73 -8.43 6.00 -10.59
C VAL A 73 -9.27 6.13 -9.30
N PHE A 74 -8.88 7.02 -8.38
CA PHE A 74 -9.63 7.25 -7.14
C PHE A 74 -11.09 7.66 -7.41
N HIS A 75 -11.33 8.56 -8.37
CA HIS A 75 -12.68 8.94 -8.74
C HIS A 75 -13.45 7.82 -9.45
N CYS A 76 -12.78 7.01 -10.29
CA CYS A 76 -13.39 5.84 -10.88
C CYS A 76 -13.79 4.80 -9.83
N LEU A 77 -12.94 4.57 -8.81
CA LEU A 77 -13.26 3.69 -7.68
C LEU A 77 -14.48 4.20 -6.90
N LYS A 78 -14.55 5.51 -6.63
CA LYS A 78 -15.73 6.13 -6.00
C LYS A 78 -17.02 5.83 -6.71
N ASP A 79 -17.02 5.93 -8.04
CA ASP A 79 -18.21 5.67 -8.85
C ASP A 79 -18.57 4.18 -8.87
N ILE A 80 -17.57 3.28 -8.87
CA ILE A 80 -17.80 1.84 -8.77
C ILE A 80 -18.46 1.50 -7.45
N LEU A 81 -17.92 2.00 -6.34
CA LEU A 81 -18.47 1.77 -4.99
C LEU A 81 -19.90 2.29 -4.89
N LYS A 82 -20.19 3.51 -5.37
CA LYS A 82 -21.55 4.06 -5.42
C LYS A 82 -22.52 3.18 -6.20
N ASN A 83 -22.13 2.71 -7.39
CA ASN A 83 -22.97 1.87 -8.22
C ASN A 83 -23.26 0.50 -7.59
N LYS A 84 -22.35 0.03 -6.73
CA LYS A 84 -22.54 -1.19 -5.93
C LYS A 84 -23.22 -0.93 -4.58
N HIS A 85 -23.66 0.30 -4.30
CA HIS A 85 -24.27 0.71 -3.03
C HIS A 85 -23.35 0.51 -1.81
N LEU A 86 -22.04 0.58 -2.01
CA LEU A 86 -21.02 0.51 -0.97
C LEU A 86 -20.67 1.91 -0.45
N SER A 87 -20.12 1.95 0.78
CA SER A 87 -19.66 3.20 1.40
C SER A 87 -18.57 3.88 0.57
N THR A 88 -18.66 5.19 0.44
CA THR A 88 -17.61 6.06 -0.11
C THR A 88 -17.06 7.01 0.96
N ASN A 89 -17.24 6.68 2.24
CA ASN A 89 -16.57 7.37 3.32
C ASN A 89 -15.07 7.11 3.23
N VAL A 90 -14.29 8.11 3.58
CA VAL A 90 -12.82 8.08 3.52
C VAL A 90 -12.30 7.89 4.95
N GLY A 91 -11.33 7.01 5.11
CA GLY A 91 -10.64 6.79 6.38
C GLY A 91 -9.66 7.93 6.72
N ASP A 92 -9.04 7.86 7.88
CA ASP A 92 -8.13 8.90 8.41
C ASP A 92 -6.88 9.09 7.55
N GLU A 93 -6.41 8.02 6.90
CA GLU A 93 -5.23 7.98 6.02
C GLU A 93 -5.58 8.22 4.53
N GLY A 94 -6.77 8.71 4.22
CA GLY A 94 -7.29 8.74 2.84
C GLY A 94 -7.88 7.39 2.44
N GLY A 95 -8.22 7.18 1.16
CA GLY A 95 -8.82 5.92 0.71
C GLY A 95 -10.24 5.67 1.20
N PHE A 96 -11.03 4.92 0.44
CA PHE A 96 -12.40 4.55 0.82
C PHE A 96 -12.39 3.38 1.80
N ALA A 97 -13.39 3.32 2.67
CA ALA A 97 -13.60 2.23 3.62
C ALA A 97 -14.94 1.52 3.35
N PRO A 98 -15.07 0.78 2.24
CA PRO A 98 -16.28 0.01 1.95
C PRO A 98 -16.34 -1.25 2.81
N ASN A 99 -17.54 -1.72 3.14
CA ASN A 99 -17.71 -3.02 3.76
C ASN A 99 -17.66 -4.12 2.68
N LEU A 100 -16.45 -4.66 2.45
CA LEU A 100 -16.17 -5.81 1.59
C LEU A 100 -15.91 -7.03 2.47
N LYS A 101 -15.98 -8.23 1.89
CA LYS A 101 -15.94 -9.48 2.64
C LYS A 101 -14.61 -10.21 2.62
N ALA A 102 -13.71 -9.83 1.73
CA ALA A 102 -12.43 -10.50 1.54
C ALA A 102 -11.41 -9.56 0.90
N ASN A 103 -10.13 -9.81 1.18
CA ASN A 103 -9.01 -9.01 0.66
C ASN A 103 -8.93 -9.02 -0.88
N ASN A 104 -9.22 -10.15 -1.51
CA ASN A 104 -9.24 -10.23 -2.98
C ASN A 104 -10.35 -9.39 -3.62
N GLU A 105 -11.51 -9.23 -2.97
CA GLU A 105 -12.57 -8.36 -3.47
C GLU A 105 -12.10 -6.90 -3.52
N ALA A 106 -11.33 -6.45 -2.53
CA ALA A 106 -10.73 -5.12 -2.51
C ALA A 106 -9.76 -4.93 -3.69
N ILE A 107 -8.85 -5.89 -3.91
CA ILE A 107 -7.91 -5.86 -5.05
C ILE A 107 -8.68 -5.77 -6.37
N GLU A 108 -9.69 -6.62 -6.57
CA GLU A 108 -10.49 -6.64 -7.81
C GLU A 108 -11.24 -5.32 -8.05
N MET A 109 -11.70 -4.65 -6.97
CA MET A 109 -12.29 -3.30 -7.09
C MET A 109 -11.28 -2.26 -7.56
N VAL A 110 -10.05 -2.32 -7.05
CA VAL A 110 -8.96 -1.43 -7.46
C VAL A 110 -8.59 -1.68 -8.92
N LEU A 111 -8.44 -2.94 -9.34
CA LEU A 111 -8.16 -3.29 -10.73
C LEU A 111 -9.23 -2.76 -11.69
N LEU A 112 -10.51 -2.98 -11.34
CA LEU A 112 -11.62 -2.46 -12.12
C LEU A 112 -11.61 -0.93 -12.22
N ALA A 113 -11.17 -0.23 -11.17
CA ALA A 113 -11.06 1.22 -11.17
C ALA A 113 -9.92 1.70 -12.10
N ILE A 114 -8.79 1.00 -12.13
CA ILE A 114 -7.66 1.28 -13.03
C ILE A 114 -8.12 1.13 -14.50
N GLU A 115 -8.75 0.01 -14.83
CA GLU A 115 -9.28 -0.23 -16.18
C GLU A 115 -10.33 0.81 -16.58
N LYS A 116 -11.26 1.14 -15.68
CA LYS A 116 -12.31 2.15 -15.93
C LYS A 116 -11.74 3.55 -16.14
N ALA A 117 -10.61 3.86 -15.51
CA ALA A 117 -9.88 5.11 -15.74
C ALA A 117 -9.13 5.13 -17.08
N GLY A 118 -9.07 4.01 -17.80
CA GLY A 118 -8.44 3.88 -19.11
C GLY A 118 -6.97 3.49 -19.07
N TYR A 119 -6.47 3.00 -17.92
CA TYR A 119 -5.09 2.57 -17.73
C TYR A 119 -4.92 1.06 -17.83
N ILE A 120 -3.76 0.62 -18.29
CA ILE A 120 -3.39 -0.80 -18.38
C ILE A 120 -2.89 -1.27 -17.01
N VAL A 121 -3.58 -2.26 -16.46
CA VAL A 121 -3.23 -2.90 -15.19
C VAL A 121 -1.84 -3.55 -15.27
N GLY A 122 -0.96 -3.23 -14.33
CA GLY A 122 0.40 -3.73 -14.26
C GLY A 122 1.41 -2.92 -15.07
N ASP A 123 1.06 -2.49 -16.27
CA ASP A 123 1.93 -1.68 -17.13
C ASP A 123 1.88 -0.21 -16.73
N ASP A 124 0.69 0.41 -16.76
CA ASP A 124 0.54 1.81 -16.40
C ASP A 124 0.47 2.01 -14.88
N ILE A 125 -0.31 1.16 -14.21
CA ILE A 125 -0.54 1.24 -12.77
C ILE A 125 -0.47 -0.16 -12.15
N SER A 126 0.39 -0.31 -11.14
CA SER A 126 0.50 -1.50 -10.30
C SER A 126 -0.15 -1.29 -8.94
N ILE A 127 -0.36 -2.39 -8.21
CA ILE A 127 -0.85 -2.40 -6.83
C ILE A 127 0.32 -2.49 -5.86
N CYS A 128 0.21 -1.77 -4.76
CA CYS A 128 1.03 -1.96 -3.57
C CYS A 128 0.10 -2.21 -2.38
N LEU A 129 0.55 -3.02 -1.44
CA LEU A 129 -0.20 -3.34 -0.23
C LEU A 129 0.59 -2.92 1.00
N ASP A 130 -0.11 -2.45 2.01
CA ASP A 130 0.35 -2.45 3.39
C ASP A 130 -0.53 -3.43 4.18
N ALA A 131 0.07 -4.55 4.59
CA ALA A 131 -0.66 -5.60 5.27
C ALA A 131 -0.86 -5.29 6.75
N ALA A 132 0.10 -4.61 7.38
CA ALA A 132 0.17 -4.41 8.83
C ALA A 132 -0.02 -5.73 9.59
N ALA A 133 0.71 -6.79 9.20
CA ALA A 133 0.44 -8.17 9.60
C ALA A 133 0.58 -8.42 11.10
N SER A 134 1.27 -7.57 11.85
CA SER A 134 1.30 -7.62 13.30
C SER A 134 -0.09 -7.45 13.94
N GLU A 135 -1.02 -6.76 13.27
CA GLU A 135 -2.38 -6.51 13.78
C GLU A 135 -3.26 -7.77 13.75
N PHE A 136 -2.98 -8.71 12.84
CA PHE A 136 -3.68 -9.99 12.77
C PHE A 136 -2.81 -11.21 13.15
N TYR A 137 -1.64 -10.97 13.75
CA TYR A 137 -0.78 -12.00 14.30
C TYR A 137 -1.11 -12.26 15.77
N ASN A 138 -1.33 -13.53 16.10
CA ASN A 138 -1.57 -13.96 17.48
C ASN A 138 -0.28 -14.52 18.10
N LYS A 139 0.30 -13.78 19.03
CA LYS A 139 1.57 -14.13 19.72
C LYS A 139 1.48 -15.38 20.61
N ASP A 140 0.27 -15.74 21.09
CA ASP A 140 0.07 -16.93 21.93
C ASP A 140 0.06 -18.23 21.10
N THR A 141 -0.48 -18.16 19.88
CA THR A 141 -0.59 -19.33 18.98
C THR A 141 0.49 -19.34 17.90
N ASN A 142 1.21 -18.23 17.69
CA ASN A 142 2.15 -17.98 16.59
C ASN A 142 1.49 -18.17 15.21
N LEU A 143 0.25 -17.71 15.06
CA LEU A 143 -0.51 -17.81 13.81
C LEU A 143 -1.02 -16.44 13.36
N TYR A 144 -1.02 -16.22 12.05
CA TYR A 144 -1.68 -15.11 11.38
C TYR A 144 -3.14 -15.47 11.09
N HIS A 145 -4.05 -14.55 11.35
CA HIS A 145 -5.49 -14.71 11.12
C HIS A 145 -5.90 -13.83 9.94
N ILE A 146 -5.98 -14.38 8.74
CA ILE A 146 -6.30 -13.64 7.51
C ILE A 146 -7.31 -14.41 6.66
N ASP A 147 -8.29 -13.72 6.05
CA ASP A 147 -9.36 -14.31 5.23
C ASP A 147 -10.03 -15.53 5.91
N SER A 148 -10.27 -15.44 7.24
CA SER A 148 -10.80 -16.53 8.07
C SER A 148 -9.91 -17.78 8.15
N CYS A 149 -8.67 -17.72 7.70
CA CYS A 149 -7.66 -18.76 7.83
C CYS A 149 -6.74 -18.49 9.02
N GLN A 150 -6.09 -19.57 9.50
CA GLN A 150 -5.00 -19.47 10.47
C GLN A 150 -3.75 -20.03 9.82
N LEU A 151 -2.74 -19.20 9.65
CA LEU A 151 -1.53 -19.50 8.88
C LEU A 151 -0.30 -19.34 9.78
N ASN A 152 0.64 -20.28 9.70
CA ASN A 152 1.98 -20.08 10.24
C ASN A 152 2.81 -19.18 9.31
N SER A 153 4.03 -18.82 9.72
CA SER A 153 4.93 -17.92 8.95
C SER A 153 5.16 -18.40 7.52
N MET A 154 5.40 -19.69 7.29
CA MET A 154 5.67 -20.22 5.94
C MET A 154 4.41 -20.26 5.09
N GLU A 155 3.26 -20.59 5.67
CA GLU A 155 1.97 -20.56 4.99
C GLU A 155 1.58 -19.11 4.64
N MET A 156 1.97 -18.13 5.45
CA MET A 156 1.77 -16.70 5.16
C MET A 156 2.68 -16.24 4.00
N VAL A 157 3.92 -16.70 3.93
CA VAL A 157 4.80 -16.49 2.77
C VAL A 157 4.20 -17.07 1.50
N ASP A 158 3.65 -18.30 1.57
CA ASP A 158 2.96 -18.94 0.45
C ASP A 158 1.71 -18.16 0.03
N PHE A 159 0.95 -17.64 0.98
CA PHE A 159 -0.21 -16.77 0.72
C PHE A 159 0.20 -15.53 -0.11
N TRP A 160 1.25 -14.82 0.31
CA TRP A 160 1.76 -13.66 -0.44
C TRP A 160 2.27 -14.05 -1.83
N SER A 161 2.97 -15.16 -1.94
CA SER A 161 3.49 -15.69 -3.22
C SER A 161 2.34 -15.96 -4.21
N GLN A 162 1.26 -16.58 -3.74
CA GLN A 162 0.07 -16.83 -4.56
C GLN A 162 -0.61 -15.52 -4.98
N LEU A 163 -0.72 -14.55 -4.07
CA LEU A 163 -1.36 -13.26 -4.35
C LEU A 163 -0.57 -12.46 -5.40
N VAL A 164 0.75 -12.38 -5.27
CA VAL A 164 1.65 -11.73 -6.24
C VAL A 164 1.64 -12.44 -7.60
N SER A 165 1.49 -13.77 -7.60
CA SER A 165 1.38 -14.54 -8.86
C SER A 165 0.06 -14.28 -9.60
N LYS A 166 -1.00 -13.92 -8.87
CA LYS A 166 -2.34 -13.69 -9.41
C LYS A 166 -2.58 -12.23 -9.85
N TYR A 167 -2.01 -11.28 -9.12
CA TYR A 167 -2.28 -9.86 -9.28
C TYR A 167 -1.00 -9.06 -9.53
N PRO A 168 -1.04 -7.90 -10.18
CA PRO A 168 0.12 -7.06 -10.45
C PRO A 168 0.58 -6.28 -9.20
N ILE A 169 0.87 -7.01 -8.13
CA ILE A 169 1.37 -6.46 -6.87
C ILE A 169 2.90 -6.36 -6.95
N VAL A 170 3.43 -5.17 -6.69
CA VAL A 170 4.87 -4.87 -6.81
C VAL A 170 5.52 -4.52 -5.48
N SER A 171 4.73 -4.36 -4.42
CA SER A 171 5.20 -4.09 -3.06
C SER A 171 4.20 -4.63 -2.04
N ILE A 172 4.72 -5.25 -0.98
CA ILE A 172 3.97 -5.62 0.22
C ILE A 172 4.76 -5.08 1.41
N GLU A 173 4.18 -4.12 2.10
CA GLU A 173 4.68 -3.55 3.33
C GLU A 173 4.10 -4.34 4.51
N ASP A 174 4.91 -4.54 5.53
CA ASP A 174 4.55 -5.23 6.78
C ASP A 174 3.79 -6.55 6.59
N GLY A 175 4.27 -7.36 5.61
CA GLY A 175 3.64 -8.64 5.23
C GLY A 175 3.72 -9.74 6.28
N LEU A 176 4.52 -9.56 7.34
CA LEU A 176 4.67 -10.47 8.49
C LEU A 176 4.79 -9.66 9.79
N ASP A 177 4.63 -10.34 10.94
CA ASP A 177 4.85 -9.73 12.26
C ASP A 177 6.28 -9.17 12.36
N GLU A 178 6.43 -8.04 13.03
CA GLU A 178 7.69 -7.29 13.15
C GLU A 178 8.85 -8.12 13.74
N ASP A 179 8.54 -9.15 14.53
CA ASP A 179 9.50 -10.04 15.17
C ASP A 179 9.68 -11.39 14.47
N ASP A 180 8.97 -11.66 13.35
CA ASP A 180 9.04 -12.92 12.60
C ASP A 180 10.24 -12.96 11.64
N TRP A 181 11.45 -12.93 12.18
CA TRP A 181 12.71 -12.92 11.43
C TRP A 181 12.89 -14.12 10.50
N ILE A 182 12.31 -15.28 10.85
CA ILE A 182 12.38 -16.50 10.03
C ILE A 182 11.50 -16.34 8.80
N GLY A 183 10.27 -15.89 8.99
CA GLY A 183 9.34 -15.58 7.91
C GLY A 183 9.88 -14.49 6.99
N TRP A 184 10.41 -13.39 7.54
CA TRP A 184 11.04 -12.32 6.76
C TRP A 184 12.22 -12.81 5.91
N GLY A 185 13.04 -13.73 6.43
CA GLY A 185 14.12 -14.34 5.67
C GLY A 185 13.65 -15.24 4.51
N ALA A 186 12.42 -15.75 4.59
CA ALA A 186 11.82 -16.57 3.53
C ALA A 186 11.03 -15.73 2.51
N LEU A 187 10.44 -14.59 2.96
CA LEU A 187 9.65 -13.70 2.12
C LEU A 187 10.53 -12.88 1.15
N ASN A 188 11.76 -12.49 1.57
CA ASN A 188 12.75 -11.74 0.78
C ASN A 188 13.63 -12.67 -0.08
#